data_adfc4e170d99c134eb8e662dfb168aad
#
_entry.id   adfc4e170d99c134eb8e662dfb168aad
#
_cell.length_a   1.000
_cell.length_b   1.000
_cell.length_c   1.000
_cell.angle_alpha   90.00
_cell.angle_beta   90.00
_cell.angle_gamma   90.00
#
_symmetry.space_group_name_H-M   'P 1'
#
loop_
_entity.id
_entity.type
_entity.pdbx_description
1 polymer ?
#
loop_
_entity_poly.entity_id
_entity_poly.type
_entity_poly.pdbx_seq_one_letter_code
_entity_poly.pdbx_strand_id
1 'polypeptide(L)'
;MSKASILQVESGVLALAGVLDYSNGPALRQQGRALIGTAETDGLVLDCSGVEKSSSVGLSLLLAYLRDAKAAGKRLRMRALPQDMREIAQVCGLLELLPLEA
;
A
#
# COMPACT_ATOMS: atom_id res chain seq x y z
N MET A 1 -14.02 -1.61 16.45
CA MET A 1 -12.64 -1.20 16.20
C MET A 1 -12.14 -1.87 14.93
N SER A 2 -11.79 -1.10 13.93
CA SER A 2 -11.30 -1.68 12.68
C SER A 2 -9.86 -2.14 12.84
N LYS A 3 -9.55 -3.30 12.28
CA LYS A 3 -8.19 -3.83 12.28
C LYS A 3 -7.56 -3.55 10.92
N ALA A 4 -6.33 -3.05 10.94
CA ALA A 4 -5.58 -2.90 9.71
C ALA A 4 -5.13 -4.26 9.19
N SER A 5 -5.20 -4.43 7.88
CA SER A 5 -4.78 -5.68 7.24
C SER A 5 -4.28 -5.43 5.82
N ILE A 6 -3.45 -6.34 5.34
CA ILE A 6 -3.11 -6.43 3.93
C ILE A 6 -3.27 -7.90 3.54
N LEU A 7 -4.07 -8.17 2.51
CA LEU A 7 -4.42 -9.51 2.07
C LEU A 7 -4.41 -9.59 0.56
N GLN A 8 -4.03 -10.75 0.05
CA GLN A 8 -4.23 -11.03 -1.37
C GLN A 8 -5.69 -11.44 -1.57
N VAL A 9 -6.43 -10.64 -2.34
CA VAL A 9 -7.86 -10.87 -2.57
C VAL A 9 -8.13 -11.58 -3.90
N GLU A 10 -7.21 -11.44 -4.83
CA GLU A 10 -7.21 -12.20 -6.08
C GLU A 10 -5.80 -12.17 -6.66
N SER A 11 -5.57 -12.92 -7.74
CA SER A 11 -4.24 -12.97 -8.34
C SER A 11 -3.79 -11.57 -8.77
N GLY A 12 -2.66 -11.12 -8.25
CA GLY A 12 -2.09 -9.82 -8.57
C GLY A 12 -2.74 -8.64 -7.86
N VAL A 13 -3.71 -8.86 -6.96
CA VAL A 13 -4.36 -7.77 -6.23
C VAL A 13 -4.24 -7.96 -4.73
N LEU A 14 -3.62 -6.98 -4.08
CA LEU A 14 -3.48 -6.91 -2.63
C LEU A 14 -4.41 -5.82 -2.10
N ALA A 15 -5.16 -6.12 -1.05
CA ALA A 15 -6.07 -5.15 -0.45
C ALA A 15 -5.52 -4.68 0.90
N LEU A 16 -5.30 -3.38 1.02
CA LEU A 16 -4.90 -2.73 2.25
C LEU A 16 -6.15 -2.10 2.88
N ALA A 17 -6.38 -2.34 4.16
CA ALA A 17 -7.61 -1.93 4.82
C ALA A 17 -7.39 -1.52 6.26
N GLY A 18 -8.33 -0.75 6.78
CA GLY A 18 -8.39 -0.36 8.19
C GLY A 18 -7.73 0.98 8.48
N VAL A 19 -7.41 1.20 9.74
CA VAL A 19 -6.76 2.42 10.20
C VAL A 19 -5.25 2.18 10.23
N LEU A 20 -4.51 2.99 9.47
CA LEU A 20 -3.06 2.86 9.35
C LEU A 20 -2.38 3.84 10.29
N ASP A 21 -1.64 3.32 11.25
CA ASP A 21 -0.91 4.15 12.20
C ASP A 21 0.41 3.48 12.62
N TYR A 22 1.16 4.15 13.51
CA TYR A 22 2.47 3.66 13.90
C TYR A 22 2.42 2.34 14.68
N SER A 23 1.27 2.00 15.27
CA SER A 23 1.16 0.77 16.05
C SER A 23 1.09 -0.48 15.16
N ASN A 24 0.56 -0.36 13.94
CA ASN A 24 0.42 -1.49 13.04
C ASN A 24 1.32 -1.42 11.80
N GLY A 25 2.00 -0.30 11.59
CA GLY A 25 2.86 -0.10 10.42
C GLY A 25 3.89 -1.19 10.20
N PRO A 26 4.71 -1.54 11.23
CA PRO A 26 5.73 -2.56 11.05
C PRO A 26 5.17 -3.93 10.66
N ALA A 27 4.07 -4.36 11.28
CA ALA A 27 3.45 -5.64 10.96
C ALA A 27 2.88 -5.64 9.54
N LEU A 28 2.21 -4.56 9.14
CA LEU A 28 1.67 -4.41 7.79
C LEU A 28 2.78 -4.41 6.75
N ARG A 29 3.90 -3.77 7.04
CA ARG A 29 5.04 -3.77 6.13
C ARG A 29 5.59 -5.18 5.92
N GLN A 30 5.78 -5.92 7.01
CA GLN A 30 6.29 -7.28 6.93
C GLN A 30 5.35 -8.19 6.15
N GLN A 31 4.06 -8.10 6.42
CA GLN A 31 3.04 -8.90 5.74
C GLN A 31 2.99 -8.57 4.25
N GLY A 32 2.99 -7.28 3.92
CA GLY A 32 2.95 -6.85 2.52
C GLY A 32 4.20 -7.25 1.76
N ARG A 33 5.37 -7.15 2.39
CA ARG A 33 6.63 -7.58 1.79
C ARG A 33 6.58 -9.06 1.41
N ALA A 34 6.05 -9.89 2.31
CA ALA A 34 5.92 -11.32 2.04
C ALA A 34 4.97 -11.59 0.89
N LEU A 35 3.82 -10.91 0.86
CA LEU A 35 2.85 -11.08 -0.23
C LEU A 35 3.42 -10.63 -1.57
N ILE A 36 4.13 -9.52 -1.61
CA ILE A 36 4.78 -9.02 -2.82
C ILE A 36 5.84 -10.02 -3.30
N GLY A 37 6.65 -10.52 -2.38
CA GLY A 37 7.74 -11.42 -2.72
C GLY A 37 7.27 -12.78 -3.22
N THR A 38 6.13 -13.26 -2.73
CA THR A 38 5.59 -14.57 -3.12
C THR A 38 4.56 -14.51 -4.24
N ALA A 39 4.18 -13.32 -4.70
CA ALA A 39 3.20 -13.18 -5.76
C ALA A 39 3.70 -13.83 -7.05
N GLU A 40 2.81 -14.53 -7.75
CA GLU A 40 3.15 -15.23 -8.97
C GLU A 40 3.13 -14.33 -10.21
N THR A 41 2.51 -13.16 -10.10
CA THR A 41 2.40 -12.22 -11.23
C THR A 41 3.47 -11.14 -11.10
N ASP A 42 3.94 -10.63 -12.25
CA ASP A 42 4.91 -9.52 -12.26
C ASP A 42 4.24 -8.16 -12.04
N GLY A 43 2.97 -8.05 -12.40
CA GLY A 43 2.17 -6.85 -12.18
C GLY A 43 1.27 -7.00 -10.97
N LEU A 44 1.38 -6.08 -10.04
CA LEU A 44 0.60 -6.08 -8.80
C LEU A 44 -0.19 -4.79 -8.67
N VAL A 45 -1.38 -4.89 -8.10
CA VAL A 45 -2.21 -3.72 -7.75
C VAL A 45 -2.44 -3.73 -6.25
N LEU A 46 -2.15 -2.62 -5.60
CA LEU A 46 -2.50 -2.41 -4.20
C LEU A 46 -3.80 -1.61 -4.15
N ASP A 47 -4.86 -2.25 -3.71
CA ASP A 47 -6.18 -1.64 -3.58
C ASP A 47 -6.28 -1.01 -2.20
N CYS A 48 -6.40 0.30 -2.15
CA CYS A 48 -6.49 1.06 -0.91
C CYS A 48 -7.92 1.46 -0.54
N SER A 49 -8.92 0.93 -1.25
CA SER A 49 -10.32 1.31 -1.01
C SER A 49 -10.81 0.97 0.39
N GLY A 50 -10.20 -0.01 1.05
CA GLY A 50 -10.55 -0.40 2.41
C GLY A 50 -9.87 0.41 3.51
N VAL A 51 -8.97 1.32 3.16
CA VAL A 51 -8.30 2.17 4.16
C VAL A 51 -9.31 3.19 4.67
N GLU A 52 -9.57 3.15 5.98
CA GLU A 52 -10.57 4.01 6.61
C GLU A 52 -9.96 5.34 7.05
N LYS A 53 -8.74 5.28 7.56
CA LYS A 53 -8.04 6.46 8.04
C LYS A 53 -6.55 6.18 8.02
N SER A 54 -5.75 7.19 7.72
CA SER A 54 -4.31 7.04 7.66
C SER A 54 -3.59 8.26 8.21
N SER A 55 -2.53 8.00 8.97
CA SER A 55 -1.52 8.99 9.28
C SER A 55 -0.44 8.96 8.19
N SER A 56 0.63 9.74 8.39
CA SER A 56 1.79 9.70 7.48
C SER A 56 2.46 8.33 7.43
N VAL A 57 2.20 7.47 8.41
CA VAL A 57 2.68 6.08 8.40
C VAL A 57 2.14 5.33 7.19
N GLY A 58 0.86 5.59 6.81
CA GLY A 58 0.30 4.96 5.61
C GLY A 58 1.08 5.30 4.36
N LEU A 59 1.48 6.56 4.21
CA LEU A 59 2.30 6.97 3.07
C LEU A 59 3.66 6.25 3.09
N SER A 60 4.27 6.14 4.27
CA SER A 60 5.54 5.42 4.41
C SER A 60 5.39 3.95 4.02
N LEU A 61 4.26 3.32 4.35
CA LEU A 61 3.97 1.96 3.93
C LEU A 61 3.90 1.83 2.42
N LEU A 62 3.21 2.75 1.74
CA LEU A 62 3.11 2.72 0.29
C LEU A 62 4.48 2.81 -0.37
N LEU A 63 5.33 3.70 0.12
CA LEU A 63 6.69 3.84 -0.40
C LEU A 63 7.53 2.60 -0.14
N ALA A 64 7.36 1.99 1.04
CA ALA A 64 8.06 0.75 1.38
C ALA A 64 7.64 -0.40 0.46
N TYR A 65 6.34 -0.53 0.18
CA TYR A 65 5.84 -1.56 -0.72
C TYR A 65 6.38 -1.37 -2.15
N LEU A 66 6.51 -0.11 -2.60
CA LEU A 66 7.12 0.16 -3.90
C LEU A 66 8.57 -0.31 -3.95
N ARG A 67 9.33 -0.07 -2.89
CA ARG A 67 10.72 -0.53 -2.81
C ARG A 67 10.78 -2.05 -2.79
N ASP A 68 9.89 -2.69 -2.03
CA ASP A 68 9.85 -4.16 -1.95
C ASP A 68 9.49 -4.77 -3.30
N ALA A 69 8.55 -4.18 -4.02
CA ALA A 69 8.16 -4.65 -5.35
C ALA A 69 9.33 -4.51 -6.33
N LYS A 70 10.00 -3.37 -6.32
CA LYS A 70 11.15 -3.14 -7.18
C LYS A 70 12.27 -4.16 -6.91
N ALA A 71 12.54 -4.42 -5.63
CA ALA A 71 13.55 -5.40 -5.24
C ALA A 71 13.18 -6.81 -5.69
N ALA A 72 11.90 -7.13 -5.79
CA ALA A 72 11.40 -8.41 -6.27
C ALA A 72 11.23 -8.48 -7.79
N GLY A 73 11.58 -7.43 -8.51
CA GLY A 73 11.44 -7.37 -9.96
C GLY A 73 10.00 -7.24 -10.43
N LYS A 74 9.14 -6.66 -9.61
CA LYS A 74 7.70 -6.55 -9.89
C LYS A 74 7.28 -5.11 -10.02
N ARG A 75 6.17 -4.88 -10.75
CA ARG A 75 5.57 -3.56 -10.90
C ARG A 75 4.36 -3.47 -10.00
N LEU A 76 4.33 -2.46 -9.13
CA LEU A 76 3.22 -2.23 -8.22
C LEU A 76 2.53 -0.94 -8.61
N ARG A 77 1.21 -1.00 -8.78
CA ARG A 77 0.35 0.16 -8.95
C ARG A 77 -0.60 0.25 -7.76
N MET A 78 -1.10 1.44 -7.51
CA MET A 78 -2.04 1.69 -6.42
C MET A 78 -3.33 2.23 -6.99
N ARG A 79 -4.46 1.79 -6.43
CA ARG A 79 -5.77 2.28 -6.84
C ARG A 79 -6.62 2.64 -5.63
N ALA A 80 -7.60 3.53 -5.86
CA ALA A 80 -8.56 3.93 -4.84
C ALA A 80 -7.90 4.52 -3.60
N LEU A 81 -6.85 5.33 -3.81
CA LEU A 81 -6.16 5.99 -2.70
C LEU A 81 -7.11 6.95 -2.00
N PRO A 82 -7.31 6.81 -0.68
CA PRO A 82 -8.21 7.70 0.06
C PRO A 82 -7.77 9.16 -0.02
N GLN A 83 -8.73 10.06 0.10
CA GLN A 83 -8.48 11.49 -0.02
C GLN A 83 -7.45 12.00 1.00
N ASP A 84 -7.54 11.53 2.25
CA ASP A 84 -6.59 11.96 3.28
C ASP A 84 -5.15 11.53 2.95
N MET A 85 -4.96 10.35 2.39
CA MET A 85 -3.62 9.90 1.95
C MET A 85 -3.13 10.71 0.76
N ARG A 86 -4.03 11.05 -0.18
CA ARG A 86 -3.67 11.89 -1.31
C ARG A 86 -3.23 13.27 -0.85
N GLU A 87 -3.93 13.85 0.11
CA GLU A 87 -3.60 15.16 0.67
C GLU A 87 -2.25 15.15 1.37
N ILE A 88 -1.97 14.13 2.18
CA ILE A 88 -0.69 13.99 2.85
C ILE A 88 0.44 13.87 1.82
N ALA A 89 0.23 13.03 0.82
CA ALA A 89 1.24 12.83 -0.24
C ALA A 89 1.50 14.12 -1.01
N GLN A 90 0.45 14.89 -1.28
CA GLN A 90 0.58 16.16 -2.00
C GLN A 90 1.38 17.18 -1.17
N VAL A 91 1.05 17.31 0.11
CA VAL A 91 1.76 18.24 1.01
C VAL A 91 3.24 17.88 1.12
N CYS A 92 3.55 16.58 1.14
CA CYS A 92 4.92 16.11 1.22
C CYS A 92 5.66 16.12 -0.12
N GLY A 93 4.98 16.50 -1.21
CA GLY A 93 5.58 16.48 -2.55
C GLY A 93 5.81 15.08 -3.11
N LEU A 94 5.11 14.08 -2.59
CA LEU A 94 5.32 12.68 -2.95
C LEU A 94 4.22 12.11 -3.85
N LEU A 95 3.14 12.84 -4.09
CA LEU A 95 2.00 12.32 -4.87
C LEU A 95 2.43 11.88 -6.27
N GLU A 96 3.34 12.63 -6.89
CA GLU A 96 3.84 12.32 -8.24
C GLU A 96 4.68 11.04 -8.29
N LEU A 97 5.22 10.62 -7.15
CA LEU A 97 6.02 9.41 -7.06
C LEU A 97 5.18 8.15 -6.93
N LEU A 98 3.90 8.29 -6.61
CA LEU A 98 3.01 7.15 -6.42
C LEU A 98 2.43 6.72 -7.77
N PRO A 99 2.60 5.45 -8.17
CA PRO A 99 2.07 4.93 -9.44
C PRO A 99 0.58 4.66 -9.32
N LEU A 100 -0.22 5.71 -9.34
CA LEU A 100 -1.66 5.63 -9.18
C LEU A 100 -2.32 5.15 -10.46
N GLU A 101 -3.27 4.23 -10.32
CA GLU A 101 -4.13 3.79 -11.40
C GLU A 101 -5.23 4.82 -11.62
N ALA A 102 -5.48 5.16 -12.87
CA ALA A 102 -6.52 6.12 -13.22
C ALA A 102 -7.93 5.56 -12.98
#